data_b83aa858f48fc6ae1235429f9107962d
#
_entry.id   b83aa858f48fc6ae1235429f9107962d
#
_cell.length_a   1.000
_cell.length_b   1.000
_cell.length_c   1.000
_cell.angle_alpha   90.00
_cell.angle_beta   90.00
_cell.angle_gamma   90.00
#
_symmetry.space_group_name_H-M   'P 1'
#
loop_
_entity.id
_entity.type
_entity.pdbx_description
1 polymer ?
#
loop_
_entity_poly.entity_id
_entity_poly.type
_entity_poly.pdbx_seq_one_letter_code
_entity_poly.pdbx_strand_id
1 'polypeptide(L)'
;TEMRADRDLLQAQLYLLLHNELPFSQDDIVFNGHVIEARINAENPEKKFQPSPGKVKRLHLPQGFNIRVDSLLYAGYQVSPYYDSLVAKVIVKDSDRTSAINKLKVALDEMVIDGFTTTADFLYAVLSYPPYAEGNAEKVDIKFLEKHQIVKGVKL
;
A
#
# COMPACT_ATOMS: atom_id res chain seq x y z
N THR A 1 -5.13 1.76 9.04
CA THR A 1 -5.82 2.21 10.28
C THR A 1 -5.07 1.76 11.52
N GLU A 2 -4.74 0.48 11.67
CA GLU A 2 -4.07 -0.09 12.86
C GLU A 2 -2.79 0.66 13.23
N MET A 3 -1.87 0.88 12.26
CA MET A 3 -0.63 1.62 12.50
C MET A 3 -0.85 3.08 12.92
N ARG A 4 -1.98 3.69 12.52
CA ARG A 4 -2.30 5.07 12.90
C ARG A 4 -2.93 5.16 14.28
N ALA A 5 -3.83 4.22 14.58
CA ALA A 5 -4.57 4.17 15.86
C ALA A 5 -3.77 3.46 16.97
N ASP A 6 -2.67 2.79 16.61
CA ASP A 6 -1.90 1.94 17.52
C ASP A 6 -2.77 0.90 18.24
N ARG A 7 -3.64 0.25 17.47
CA ARG A 7 -4.59 -0.78 17.93
C ARG A 7 -4.70 -1.92 16.93
N ASP A 8 -4.70 -3.13 17.42
CA ASP A 8 -5.00 -4.34 16.64
C ASP A 8 -6.53 -4.45 16.50
N LEU A 9 -7.03 -4.15 15.30
CA LEU A 9 -8.47 -4.17 15.04
C LEU A 9 -9.01 -5.59 14.92
N LEU A 10 -8.21 -6.55 14.46
CA LEU A 10 -8.63 -7.95 14.39
C LEU A 10 -8.79 -8.52 15.80
N GLN A 11 -7.83 -8.26 16.69
CA GLN A 11 -7.92 -8.63 18.10
C GLN A 11 -9.15 -7.98 18.77
N ALA A 12 -9.39 -6.69 18.49
CA ALA A 12 -10.55 -5.97 19.03
C ALA A 12 -11.89 -6.59 18.55
N GLN A 13 -11.97 -7.00 17.28
CA GLN A 13 -13.16 -7.69 16.75
C GLN A 13 -13.39 -9.04 17.43
N LEU A 14 -12.33 -9.83 17.63
CA LEU A 14 -12.43 -11.11 18.35
C LEU A 14 -12.84 -10.90 19.80
N TYR A 15 -12.27 -9.90 20.46
CA TYR A 15 -12.64 -9.55 21.84
C TYR A 15 -14.10 -9.18 21.95
N LEU A 16 -14.60 -8.30 21.04
CA LEU A 16 -15.99 -7.90 20.97
C LEU A 16 -16.94 -9.10 20.82
N LEU A 17 -16.58 -10.06 19.95
CA LEU A 17 -17.38 -11.27 19.73
C LEU A 17 -17.45 -12.17 20.97
N LEU A 18 -16.38 -12.22 21.76
CA LEU A 18 -16.31 -13.08 22.95
C LEU A 18 -16.92 -12.44 24.18
N HIS A 19 -16.80 -11.12 24.35
CA HIS A 19 -17.16 -10.41 25.58
C HIS A 19 -18.32 -9.44 25.41
N ASN A 20 -18.79 -9.23 24.17
CA ASN A 20 -19.84 -8.26 23.81
C ASN A 20 -19.52 -6.82 24.23
N GLU A 21 -18.22 -6.48 24.31
CA GLU A 21 -17.72 -5.14 24.62
C GLU A 21 -16.41 -4.87 23.87
N LEU A 22 -16.06 -3.60 23.65
CA LEU A 22 -14.77 -3.22 23.06
C LEU A 22 -13.69 -3.17 24.14
N PRO A 23 -12.44 -3.57 23.84
CA PRO A 23 -11.32 -3.54 24.80
C PRO A 23 -10.76 -2.12 25.04
N PHE A 24 -11.35 -1.09 24.43
CA PHE A 24 -10.97 0.33 24.56
C PHE A 24 -12.16 1.23 24.24
N SER A 25 -12.12 2.45 24.74
CA SER A 25 -13.10 3.52 24.45
C SER A 25 -12.65 4.37 23.26
N GLN A 26 -13.55 5.25 22.77
CA GLN A 26 -13.18 6.22 21.72
C GLN A 26 -12.10 7.19 22.17
N ASP A 27 -12.07 7.56 23.44
CA ASP A 27 -11.09 8.51 24.01
C ASP A 27 -9.69 7.93 24.12
N ASP A 28 -9.55 6.59 24.08
CA ASP A 28 -8.27 5.89 24.04
C ASP A 28 -7.60 5.91 22.65
N ILE A 29 -8.32 6.39 21.62
CA ILE A 29 -7.82 6.42 20.25
C ILE A 29 -7.12 7.74 19.98
N VAL A 30 -5.80 7.70 19.99
CA VAL A 30 -4.95 8.86 19.67
C VAL A 30 -4.27 8.63 18.31
N PHE A 31 -4.51 9.54 17.37
CA PHE A 31 -3.82 9.52 16.09
C PHE A 31 -2.48 10.24 16.18
N ASN A 32 -1.40 9.51 15.87
CA ASN A 32 -0.05 10.06 15.88
C ASN A 32 0.65 9.82 14.55
N GLY A 33 1.24 10.87 13.99
CA GLY A 33 1.96 10.83 12.73
C GLY A 33 1.06 10.68 11.51
N HIS A 34 1.67 10.29 10.40
CA HIS A 34 1.03 10.07 9.11
C HIS A 34 1.30 8.65 8.62
N VAL A 35 0.26 7.96 8.14
CA VAL A 35 0.35 6.59 7.64
C VAL A 35 -0.12 6.54 6.20
N ILE A 36 0.64 5.86 5.35
CA ILE A 36 0.30 5.64 3.94
C ILE A 36 0.36 4.13 3.66
N GLU A 37 -0.65 3.62 2.97
CA GLU A 37 -0.70 2.25 2.45
C GLU A 37 -0.57 2.26 0.93
N ALA A 38 0.37 1.46 0.41
CA ALA A 38 0.47 1.13 -1.00
C ALA A 38 -0.03 -0.30 -1.24
N ARG A 39 -1.08 -0.45 -2.05
CA ARG A 39 -1.63 -1.74 -2.46
C ARG A 39 -0.91 -2.20 -3.71
N ILE A 40 -0.11 -3.25 -3.59
CA ILE A 40 0.66 -3.82 -4.69
C ILE A 40 -0.17 -4.89 -5.37
N ASN A 41 -0.57 -4.61 -6.59
CA ASN A 41 -1.37 -5.51 -7.41
C ASN A 41 -0.52 -6.15 -8.51
N ALA A 42 -0.79 -7.41 -8.82
CA ALA A 42 -0.24 -8.12 -9.98
C ALA A 42 -0.97 -7.67 -11.25
N GLU A 43 -0.71 -6.45 -11.66
CA GLU A 43 -1.32 -5.77 -12.81
C GLU A 43 -0.27 -5.01 -13.60
N ASN A 44 -0.53 -4.83 -14.90
CA ASN A 44 0.34 -4.06 -15.77
C ASN A 44 -0.25 -2.66 -16.05
N PRO A 45 0.29 -1.59 -15.44
CA PRO A 45 -0.18 -0.22 -15.64
C PRO A 45 -0.13 0.23 -17.11
N GLU A 46 0.90 -0.20 -17.88
CA GLU A 46 1.05 0.14 -19.29
C GLU A 46 -0.03 -0.51 -20.19
N LYS A 47 -0.63 -1.60 -19.71
CA LYS A 47 -1.71 -2.33 -20.38
C LYS A 47 -3.07 -2.10 -19.71
N LYS A 48 -3.35 -0.88 -19.29
CA LYS A 48 -4.60 -0.49 -18.62
C LYS A 48 -4.92 -1.36 -17.40
N PHE A 49 -3.92 -1.63 -16.58
CA PHE A 49 -4.03 -2.45 -15.37
C PHE A 49 -4.60 -3.86 -15.60
N GLN A 50 -4.32 -4.43 -16.77
CA GLN A 50 -4.67 -5.84 -17.01
C GLN A 50 -3.95 -6.74 -16.00
N PRO A 51 -4.63 -7.81 -15.50
CA PRO A 51 -3.99 -8.79 -14.64
C PRO A 51 -2.70 -9.33 -15.22
N SER A 52 -1.67 -9.47 -14.41
CA SER A 52 -0.35 -9.97 -14.77
C SER A 52 -0.03 -11.22 -13.93
N PRO A 53 -0.66 -12.38 -14.23
CA PRO A 53 -0.37 -13.61 -13.50
C PRO A 53 1.05 -14.08 -13.79
N GLY A 54 1.66 -14.79 -12.83
CA GLY A 54 3.01 -15.31 -13.01
C GLY A 54 3.52 -16.04 -11.77
N LYS A 55 4.70 -16.64 -11.89
CA LYS A 55 5.36 -17.32 -10.77
C LYS A 55 6.46 -16.45 -10.19
N VAL A 56 6.44 -16.26 -8.88
CA VAL A 56 7.48 -15.52 -8.16
C VAL A 56 8.82 -16.24 -8.32
N LYS A 57 9.78 -15.57 -8.96
CA LYS A 57 11.15 -16.08 -9.17
C LYS A 57 12.09 -15.58 -8.07
N ARG A 58 12.09 -14.28 -7.84
CA ARG A 58 12.82 -13.62 -6.73
C ARG A 58 11.87 -12.72 -5.97
N LEU A 59 12.05 -12.67 -4.67
CA LEU A 59 11.26 -11.84 -3.78
C LEU A 59 12.17 -11.17 -2.75
N HIS A 60 12.08 -9.86 -2.67
CA HIS A 60 12.56 -9.07 -1.55
C HIS A 60 11.47 -8.10 -1.13
N LEU A 61 11.03 -8.21 0.12
CA LEU A 61 10.04 -7.32 0.70
C LEU A 61 10.76 -6.29 1.59
N PRO A 62 10.42 -5.00 1.51
CA PRO A 62 11.08 -3.97 2.29
C PRO A 62 10.88 -4.20 3.79
N GLN A 63 11.88 -3.85 4.58
CA GLN A 63 11.87 -3.98 6.03
C GLN A 63 12.44 -2.71 6.67
N GLY A 64 12.06 -2.44 7.90
CA GLY A 64 12.61 -1.31 8.64
C GLY A 64 11.65 -0.76 9.68
N PHE A 65 12.13 0.25 10.39
CA PHE A 65 11.35 0.92 11.43
C PHE A 65 10.11 1.61 10.84
N ASN A 66 8.94 1.27 11.37
CA ASN A 66 7.66 1.77 10.89
C ASN A 66 7.33 1.41 9.43
N ILE A 67 7.85 0.29 8.93
CA ILE A 67 7.46 -0.35 7.68
C ILE A 67 6.80 -1.68 8.02
N ARG A 68 5.55 -1.88 7.58
CA ARG A 68 4.82 -3.14 7.66
C ARG A 68 4.48 -3.60 6.26
N VAL A 69 4.77 -4.87 5.97
CA VAL A 69 4.37 -5.51 4.71
C VAL A 69 3.48 -6.70 5.02
N ASP A 70 2.24 -6.64 4.54
CA ASP A 70 1.32 -7.76 4.57
C ASP A 70 1.29 -8.39 3.18
N SER A 71 1.79 -9.62 3.02
CA SER A 71 1.90 -10.28 1.72
C SER A 71 1.63 -11.77 1.83
N LEU A 72 1.07 -12.33 0.75
CA LEU A 72 0.92 -13.77 0.55
C LEU A 72 2.08 -14.38 -0.26
N LEU A 73 3.02 -13.55 -0.74
CA LEU A 73 4.06 -13.97 -1.66
C LEU A 73 5.19 -14.72 -0.94
N TYR A 74 5.70 -15.74 -1.61
CA TYR A 74 6.96 -16.42 -1.31
C TYR A 74 7.61 -16.88 -2.62
N ALA A 75 8.89 -17.18 -2.61
CA ALA A 75 9.60 -17.67 -3.79
C ALA A 75 8.94 -18.97 -4.31
N GLY A 76 8.54 -18.98 -5.57
CA GLY A 76 7.82 -20.10 -6.19
C GLY A 76 6.30 -20.00 -6.13
N TYR A 77 5.70 -19.01 -5.41
CA TYR A 77 4.26 -18.80 -5.41
C TYR A 77 3.74 -18.50 -6.82
N GLN A 78 2.58 -19.08 -7.15
CA GLN A 78 1.91 -18.89 -8.44
C GLN A 78 0.74 -17.92 -8.27
N VAL A 79 0.87 -16.69 -8.80
CA VAL A 79 -0.23 -15.73 -8.85
C VAL A 79 -1.26 -16.16 -9.86
N SER A 80 -2.48 -16.39 -9.38
CA SER A 80 -3.60 -16.86 -10.20
C SER A 80 -4.27 -15.70 -10.94
N PRO A 81 -4.72 -15.89 -12.19
CA PRO A 81 -5.53 -14.90 -12.89
C PRO A 81 -7.03 -14.91 -12.49
N TYR A 82 -7.45 -15.85 -11.63
CA TYR A 82 -8.86 -16.07 -11.29
C TYR A 82 -9.31 -15.40 -9.98
N TYR A 83 -8.39 -14.80 -9.25
CA TYR A 83 -8.64 -14.12 -7.98
C TYR A 83 -8.24 -12.65 -8.06
N ASP A 84 -8.50 -11.91 -6.97
CA ASP A 84 -8.03 -10.53 -6.83
C ASP A 84 -6.52 -10.42 -7.09
N SER A 85 -6.13 -9.35 -7.76
CA SER A 85 -4.75 -9.08 -8.13
C SER A 85 -3.87 -8.60 -6.98
N LEU A 86 -4.44 -8.28 -5.81
CA LEU A 86 -3.69 -7.79 -4.65
C LEU A 86 -2.73 -8.87 -4.12
N VAL A 87 -1.43 -8.58 -4.15
CA VAL A 87 -0.38 -9.51 -3.73
C VAL A 87 0.39 -9.05 -2.50
N ALA A 88 0.41 -7.74 -2.23
CA ALA A 88 1.02 -7.18 -1.03
C ALA A 88 0.41 -5.83 -0.66
N LYS A 89 0.52 -5.46 0.62
CA LYS A 89 0.31 -4.10 1.12
C LYS A 89 1.59 -3.65 1.78
N VAL A 90 2.11 -2.50 1.34
CA VAL A 90 3.25 -1.84 1.99
C VAL A 90 2.69 -0.65 2.77
N ILE A 91 2.83 -0.68 4.09
CA ILE A 91 2.28 0.32 4.98
C ILE A 91 3.43 0.98 5.72
N VAL A 92 3.50 2.31 5.65
CA VAL A 92 4.53 3.07 6.32
C VAL A 92 3.93 4.11 7.27
N LYS A 93 4.64 4.39 8.36
CA LYS A 93 4.29 5.45 9.30
C LYS A 93 5.49 6.37 9.50
N ASP A 94 5.21 7.69 9.54
CA ASP A 94 6.22 8.69 9.91
C ASP A 94 5.56 9.87 10.65
N SER A 95 6.38 10.86 11.09
CA SER A 95 5.93 12.04 11.83
C SER A 95 4.93 12.89 11.06
N ASP A 96 5.13 13.02 9.74
CA ASP A 96 4.34 13.86 8.85
C ASP A 96 4.16 13.21 7.47
N ARG A 97 3.34 13.85 6.63
CA ARG A 97 3.00 13.33 5.30
C ARG A 97 4.20 13.24 4.37
N THR A 98 5.06 14.25 4.36
CA THR A 98 6.24 14.29 3.47
C THR A 98 7.23 13.19 3.83
N SER A 99 7.50 13.02 5.11
CA SER A 99 8.36 11.96 5.62
C SER A 99 7.79 10.57 5.33
N ALA A 100 6.47 10.38 5.47
CA ALA A 100 5.80 9.13 5.14
C ALA A 100 5.86 8.83 3.63
N ILE A 101 5.68 9.83 2.74
CA ILE A 101 5.85 9.68 1.29
C ILE A 101 7.27 9.24 0.95
N ASN A 102 8.28 9.91 1.50
CA ASN A 102 9.67 9.57 1.24
C ASN A 102 10.03 8.16 1.72
N LYS A 103 9.53 7.77 2.91
CA LYS A 103 9.71 6.42 3.44
C LYS A 103 9.05 5.36 2.55
N LEU A 104 7.83 5.63 2.05
CA LEU A 104 7.16 4.70 1.15
C LEU A 104 7.87 4.58 -0.19
N LYS A 105 8.43 5.68 -0.73
CA LYS A 105 9.23 5.64 -1.95
C LYS A 105 10.46 4.76 -1.78
N VAL A 106 11.20 4.89 -0.68
CA VAL A 106 12.34 4.03 -0.37
C VAL A 106 11.90 2.57 -0.26
N ALA A 107 10.80 2.29 0.45
CA ALA A 107 10.29 0.94 0.59
C ALA A 107 9.87 0.31 -0.77
N LEU A 108 9.28 1.09 -1.67
CA LEU A 108 8.92 0.61 -3.00
C LEU A 108 10.15 0.39 -3.89
N ASP A 109 11.21 1.22 -3.75
CA ASP A 109 12.47 1.10 -4.49
C ASP A 109 13.27 -0.13 -4.05
N GLU A 110 13.24 -0.47 -2.75
CA GLU A 110 13.86 -1.68 -2.22
C GLU A 110 13.11 -2.97 -2.61
N MET A 111 11.83 -2.87 -2.95
CA MET A 111 11.00 -4.04 -3.18
C MET A 111 11.35 -4.72 -4.51
N VAL A 112 11.61 -6.03 -4.47
CA VAL A 112 11.83 -6.85 -5.66
C VAL A 112 10.77 -7.94 -5.73
N ILE A 113 9.99 -7.94 -6.81
CA ILE A 113 9.04 -9.01 -7.16
C ILE A 113 9.29 -9.38 -8.62
N ASP A 114 10.07 -10.43 -8.85
CA ASP A 114 10.34 -10.92 -10.20
C ASP A 114 9.39 -12.06 -10.58
N GLY A 115 8.93 -12.06 -11.84
CA GLY A 115 8.13 -13.11 -12.43
C GLY A 115 6.81 -12.66 -13.02
N PHE A 116 6.35 -11.46 -12.63
CA PHE A 116 5.19 -10.79 -13.20
C PHE A 116 5.27 -9.27 -12.96
N THR A 117 4.46 -8.50 -13.67
CA THR A 117 4.40 -7.04 -13.52
C THR A 117 3.50 -6.68 -12.32
N THR A 118 3.91 -5.66 -11.59
CA THR A 118 3.12 -5.12 -10.47
C THR A 118 2.87 -3.61 -10.63
N THR A 119 2.01 -3.07 -9.78
CA THR A 119 1.73 -1.62 -9.72
C THR A 119 2.79 -0.83 -8.94
N ALA A 120 3.88 -1.44 -8.46
CA ALA A 120 4.87 -0.78 -7.60
C ALA A 120 5.50 0.46 -8.24
N ASP A 121 6.02 0.33 -9.47
CA ASP A 121 6.65 1.45 -10.20
C ASP A 121 5.66 2.58 -10.49
N PHE A 122 4.41 2.23 -10.80
CA PHE A 122 3.34 3.20 -10.99
C PHE A 122 3.05 3.97 -9.69
N LEU A 123 2.97 3.28 -8.56
CA LEU A 123 2.76 3.92 -7.25
C LEU A 123 3.95 4.81 -6.86
N TYR A 124 5.18 4.39 -7.15
CA TYR A 124 6.36 5.23 -6.98
C TYR A 124 6.28 6.52 -7.81
N ALA A 125 5.85 6.42 -9.07
CA ALA A 125 5.64 7.57 -9.94
C ALA A 125 4.55 8.51 -9.40
N VAL A 126 3.45 7.98 -8.87
CA VAL A 126 2.39 8.76 -8.20
C VAL A 126 2.95 9.53 -7.00
N LEU A 127 3.69 8.85 -6.13
CA LEU A 127 4.32 9.46 -4.95
C LEU A 127 5.37 10.53 -5.30
N SER A 128 5.97 10.42 -6.48
CA SER A 128 6.99 11.36 -6.99
C SER A 128 6.39 12.52 -7.78
N TYR A 129 5.09 12.47 -8.10
CA TYR A 129 4.41 13.50 -8.86
C TYR A 129 4.16 14.74 -7.98
N PRO A 130 4.70 15.95 -8.34
CA PRO A 130 4.66 17.12 -7.45
C PRO A 130 3.26 17.47 -6.94
N PRO A 131 2.20 17.50 -7.75
CA PRO A 131 0.86 17.78 -7.25
C PRO A 131 0.37 16.79 -6.19
N TYR A 132 0.88 15.54 -6.17
CA TYR A 132 0.60 14.56 -5.14
C TYR A 132 1.52 14.75 -3.92
N ALA A 133 2.82 14.88 -4.17
CA ALA A 133 3.85 14.95 -3.11
C ALA A 133 3.75 16.24 -2.29
N GLU A 134 3.58 17.38 -2.97
CA GLU A 134 3.54 18.71 -2.39
C GLU A 134 2.12 19.21 -2.15
N GLY A 135 1.14 18.51 -2.73
CA GLY A 135 -0.27 18.89 -2.71
C GLY A 135 -0.88 18.78 -1.31
N ASN A 136 -1.84 19.65 -1.05
CA ASN A 136 -2.74 19.52 0.09
C ASN A 136 -3.54 18.24 -0.06
N ALA A 137 -3.66 17.45 1.01
CA ALA A 137 -4.46 16.23 1.02
C ALA A 137 -5.91 16.45 0.52
N GLU A 138 -6.44 17.65 0.68
CA GLU A 138 -7.76 18.07 0.18
C GLU A 138 -7.87 18.11 -1.36
N LYS A 139 -6.75 18.23 -2.08
CA LYS A 139 -6.70 18.23 -3.55
C LYS A 139 -6.48 16.85 -4.17
N VAL A 140 -6.16 15.86 -3.33
CA VAL A 140 -5.95 14.48 -3.74
C VAL A 140 -7.22 13.70 -3.45
N ASP A 141 -8.14 13.69 -4.41
CA ASP A 141 -9.40 12.94 -4.36
C ASP A 141 -9.29 11.61 -5.14
N ILE A 142 -10.35 10.79 -5.08
CA ILE A 142 -10.43 9.51 -5.79
C ILE A 142 -10.31 9.64 -7.32
N LYS A 143 -10.54 10.84 -7.88
CA LYS A 143 -10.41 11.16 -9.31
C LYS A 143 -9.04 11.74 -9.66
N PHE A 144 -8.11 11.81 -8.70
CA PHE A 144 -6.80 12.40 -8.89
C PHE A 144 -6.06 11.77 -10.08
N LEU A 145 -6.04 10.46 -10.15
CA LEU A 145 -5.35 9.72 -11.22
C LEU A 145 -5.99 9.93 -12.59
N GLU A 146 -7.31 10.08 -12.66
CA GLU A 146 -8.03 10.39 -13.91
C GLU A 146 -7.70 11.80 -14.44
N LYS A 147 -7.47 12.76 -13.54
CA LYS A 147 -7.16 14.16 -13.86
C LYS A 147 -5.70 14.36 -14.29
N HIS A 148 -4.82 13.45 -13.93
CA HIS A 148 -3.38 13.58 -14.14
C HIS A 148 -2.80 12.37 -14.88
N GLN A 149 -2.19 12.58 -16.04
CA GLN A 149 -1.43 11.54 -16.75
C GLN A 149 -0.05 11.41 -16.12
N ILE A 150 0.05 10.59 -15.06
CA ILE A 150 1.29 10.44 -14.27
C ILE A 150 2.32 9.59 -15.01
N VAL A 151 1.86 8.61 -15.80
CA VAL A 151 2.73 7.75 -16.61
C VAL A 151 2.38 7.95 -18.09
N LYS A 152 3.39 8.24 -18.93
CA LYS A 152 3.19 8.37 -20.36
C LYS A 152 2.63 7.07 -20.95
N GLY A 153 1.47 7.17 -21.59
CA GLY A 153 0.83 6.02 -22.24
C GLY A 153 -0.24 5.31 -21.40
N VAL A 154 -0.33 5.56 -20.11
CA VAL A 154 -1.44 5.07 -19.27
C VAL A 154 -2.60 6.06 -19.35
N LYS A 155 -3.62 5.74 -20.16
CA LYS A 155 -4.95 6.38 -20.06
C LYS A 155 -5.74 5.55 -19.06
N LEU A 156 -6.07 6.14 -17.94
CA LEU A 156 -6.99 5.58 -16.95
C LEU A 156 -8.40 5.57 -17.50
#